data_b17096c41be79e9ff39c5d4ae8108ae0
#
_entry.id   b17096c41be79e9ff39c5d4ae8108ae0
#
_cell.length_a   1.000
_cell.length_b   1.000
_cell.length_c   1.000
_cell.angle_alpha   90.00
_cell.angle_beta   90.00
_cell.angle_gamma   90.00
#
_symmetry.space_group_name_H-M   'P 1'
#
loop_
_entity.id
_entity.type
_entity.pdbx_description
1 polymer ?
#
loop_
_entity_poly.entity_id
_entity_poly.type
_entity_poly.pdbx_seq_one_letter_code
_entity_poly.pdbx_strand_id
1 'polypeptide(L)'
;LQKLSILTIEVGSTITKVNGFRRLEQGGFEHLAQGFAATSVSQGDVAIGVEQAIADLEINFPVEINHPETFVNSSAAGGLRMTVHGLTFSMTARAAREAALGAGGIVKLVTAGKLDDFELDEIRDINPNIILLAGGVDYGEKEIILSNAEKIAGLKLSVPVLYAGNSAIRKPIQKIFERAGIETMLVSNVFPDVDVLNIEPVRKVIHELFNRHIIHAPGMANFAEITRWGILPTPGAVLKAAELFAEELGDCLIFDVGGATTDVHSVTDGSLEWASKLIEPEPYAKRTVEGDLGVFINAHNILEMENNLNHEHLLSELVPIPITDKQKELTHWLCNRAVDTAVRRHAGIISDLYTPSGKKQIVKGKDLTAVKWVIGTGGALTLIEGGEAVLRGVCTGAGKYLLPSPEVRILMDREYRFSALGTLAQAYPEDVKITFKNWINSENVNQLH
;
A
#
# COMPACT_ATOMS: atom_id res chain seq x y z
N LEU A 1 18.61 1.28 -31.96
CA LEU A 1 18.26 1.38 -30.55
C LEU A 1 16.99 2.19 -30.39
N GLN A 2 16.05 1.73 -29.56
CA GLN A 2 14.84 2.49 -29.23
C GLN A 2 15.19 3.54 -28.17
N LYS A 3 14.71 4.78 -28.35
CA LYS A 3 15.00 5.86 -27.42
C LYS A 3 14.01 5.84 -26.25
N LEU A 4 14.54 5.75 -25.03
CA LEU A 4 13.77 5.93 -23.81
C LEU A 4 13.49 7.42 -23.57
N SER A 5 12.25 7.77 -23.30
CA SER A 5 11.89 9.12 -22.87
C SER A 5 11.65 9.22 -21.37
N ILE A 6 11.30 8.12 -20.73
CA ILE A 6 10.98 8.06 -19.31
C ILE A 6 11.65 6.83 -18.68
N LEU A 7 12.14 7.02 -17.45
CA LEU A 7 12.69 5.99 -16.59
C LEU A 7 11.95 6.00 -15.26
N THR A 8 11.44 4.86 -14.82
CA THR A 8 10.94 4.69 -13.47
C THR A 8 11.87 3.82 -12.66
N ILE A 9 12.18 4.23 -11.44
CA ILE A 9 13.07 3.54 -10.51
C ILE A 9 12.24 3.16 -9.28
N GLU A 10 12.15 1.87 -9.00
CA GLU A 10 11.58 1.34 -7.77
C GLU A 10 12.68 0.77 -6.88
N VAL A 11 12.95 1.42 -5.76
CA VAL A 11 13.89 0.91 -4.76
C VAL A 11 13.10 0.10 -3.74
N GLY A 12 13.02 -1.22 -3.98
CA GLY A 12 12.33 -2.16 -3.11
C GLY A 12 13.16 -2.54 -1.88
N SER A 13 12.56 -3.23 -0.92
CA SER A 13 13.26 -3.72 0.28
C SER A 13 14.32 -4.81 -0.05
N THR A 14 14.11 -5.56 -1.11
CA THR A 14 14.95 -6.70 -1.49
C THR A 14 15.53 -6.54 -2.90
N ILE A 15 14.72 -6.06 -3.84
CA ILE A 15 15.06 -5.92 -5.25
C ILE A 15 14.77 -4.49 -5.70
N THR A 16 15.75 -3.90 -6.40
CA THR A 16 15.60 -2.66 -7.15
C THR A 16 15.21 -2.97 -8.58
N LYS A 17 14.23 -2.24 -9.10
CA LYS A 17 13.67 -2.43 -10.45
C LYS A 17 13.73 -1.12 -11.21
N VAL A 18 14.02 -1.20 -12.48
CA VAL A 18 14.06 -0.05 -13.39
C VAL A 18 13.20 -0.37 -14.62
N ASN A 19 12.26 0.49 -14.96
CA ASN A 19 11.43 0.34 -16.16
C ASN A 19 11.65 1.53 -17.10
N GLY A 20 11.86 1.24 -18.38
CA GLY A 20 12.03 2.22 -19.44
C GLY A 20 10.79 2.33 -20.30
N PHE A 21 10.30 3.55 -20.51
CA PHE A 21 9.12 3.82 -21.31
C PHE A 21 9.39 4.82 -22.41
N ARG A 22 8.56 4.72 -23.48
CA ARG A 22 8.40 5.75 -24.49
C ARG A 22 6.98 6.29 -24.41
N ARG A 23 6.84 7.61 -24.31
CA ARG A 23 5.55 8.26 -24.42
C ARG A 23 5.11 8.28 -25.89
N LEU A 24 3.87 7.88 -26.17
CA LEU A 24 3.32 7.81 -27.51
C LEU A 24 2.67 9.14 -27.91
N GLU A 25 2.70 9.49 -29.20
CA GLU A 25 2.11 10.73 -29.72
C GLU A 25 0.58 10.79 -29.52
N GLN A 26 -0.08 9.65 -29.60
CA GLN A 26 -1.52 9.52 -29.36
C GLN A 26 -1.89 9.41 -27.88
N GLY A 27 -0.94 9.57 -26.99
CA GLY A 27 -1.06 9.38 -25.55
C GLY A 27 -0.77 7.95 -25.08
N GLY A 28 -0.46 7.82 -23.79
CA GLY A 28 -0.07 6.58 -23.17
C GLY A 28 1.43 6.29 -23.28
N PHE A 29 1.83 5.20 -22.65
CA PHE A 29 3.22 4.75 -22.56
C PHE A 29 3.39 3.36 -23.17
N GLU A 30 4.46 3.19 -23.91
CA GLU A 30 4.94 1.89 -24.35
C GLU A 30 6.10 1.46 -23.43
N HIS A 31 5.96 0.31 -22.80
CA HIS A 31 7.02 -0.30 -22.01
C HIS A 31 8.05 -0.94 -22.93
N LEU A 32 9.29 -0.49 -22.84
CA LEU A 32 10.34 -0.89 -23.79
C LEU A 32 11.40 -1.81 -23.18
N ALA A 33 11.67 -1.63 -21.88
CA ALA A 33 12.79 -2.29 -21.24
C ALA A 33 12.60 -2.37 -19.73
N GLN A 34 13.20 -3.36 -19.11
CA GLN A 34 13.21 -3.56 -17.68
C GLN A 34 14.54 -4.13 -17.21
N GLY A 35 15.00 -3.69 -16.04
CA GLY A 35 16.21 -4.22 -15.41
C GLY A 35 16.03 -4.40 -13.91
N PHE A 36 16.81 -5.31 -13.33
CA PHE A 36 16.75 -5.72 -11.94
C PHE A 36 18.12 -5.78 -11.31
N ALA A 37 18.17 -5.48 -10.00
CA ALA A 37 19.33 -5.77 -9.18
C ALA A 37 18.91 -6.03 -7.73
N ALA A 38 19.78 -6.62 -6.93
CA ALA A 38 19.58 -6.66 -5.48
C ALA A 38 19.64 -5.24 -4.92
N THR A 39 18.73 -4.92 -3.99
CA THR A 39 18.78 -3.63 -3.31
C THR A 39 19.97 -3.56 -2.36
N SER A 40 20.74 -2.48 -2.45
CA SER A 40 22.02 -2.30 -1.76
C SER A 40 21.93 -1.51 -0.44
N VAL A 41 20.76 -1.42 0.20
CA VAL A 41 20.57 -0.76 1.51
C VAL A 41 21.54 -1.30 2.56
N SER A 42 21.75 -2.61 2.58
CA SER A 42 22.70 -3.26 3.51
C SER A 42 24.16 -2.84 3.31
N GLN A 43 24.49 -2.28 2.14
CA GLN A 43 25.80 -1.73 1.80
C GLN A 43 25.92 -0.24 2.13
N GLY A 44 24.84 0.37 2.65
CA GLY A 44 24.80 1.78 3.04
C GLY A 44 24.55 2.76 1.89
N ASP A 45 24.33 2.29 0.66
CA ASP A 45 24.01 3.14 -0.49
C ASP A 45 23.11 2.40 -1.50
N VAL A 46 21.90 2.91 -1.71
CA VAL A 46 20.94 2.34 -2.67
C VAL A 46 21.30 2.63 -4.13
N ALA A 47 22.19 3.61 -4.38
CA ALA A 47 22.62 3.97 -5.74
C ALA A 47 23.30 2.79 -6.46
N ILE A 48 24.05 1.98 -5.73
CA ILE A 48 24.74 0.80 -6.28
C ILE A 48 23.73 -0.17 -6.95
N GLY A 49 22.63 -0.49 -6.24
CA GLY A 49 21.59 -1.38 -6.77
C GLY A 49 20.86 -0.77 -7.96
N VAL A 50 20.67 0.54 -7.97
CA VAL A 50 20.03 1.24 -9.09
C VAL A 50 20.94 1.25 -10.33
N GLU A 51 22.22 1.56 -10.18
CA GLU A 51 23.19 1.50 -11.28
C GLU A 51 23.28 0.10 -11.90
N GLN A 52 23.29 -0.94 -11.05
CA GLN A 52 23.27 -2.33 -11.51
C GLN A 52 21.98 -2.68 -12.26
N ALA A 53 20.81 -2.19 -11.78
CA ALA A 53 19.53 -2.43 -12.46
C ALA A 53 19.45 -1.70 -13.81
N ILE A 54 20.04 -0.48 -13.92
CA ILE A 54 20.16 0.23 -15.19
C ILE A 54 21.10 -0.52 -16.14
N ALA A 55 22.23 -1.00 -15.66
CA ALA A 55 23.16 -1.79 -16.48
C ALA A 55 22.52 -3.11 -16.96
N ASP A 56 21.74 -3.78 -16.12
CA ASP A 56 20.97 -4.98 -16.50
C ASP A 56 19.95 -4.67 -17.60
N LEU A 57 19.25 -3.53 -17.48
CA LEU A 57 18.33 -3.07 -18.52
C LEU A 57 19.06 -2.83 -19.86
N GLU A 58 20.19 -2.13 -19.87
CA GLU A 58 20.97 -1.83 -21.08
C GLU A 58 21.56 -3.08 -21.75
N ILE A 59 21.94 -4.09 -20.94
CA ILE A 59 22.47 -5.37 -21.45
C ILE A 59 21.36 -6.20 -22.13
N ASN A 60 20.18 -6.24 -21.54
CA ASN A 60 19.11 -7.13 -21.97
C ASN A 60 18.21 -6.53 -23.06
N PHE A 61 18.20 -5.20 -23.22
CA PHE A 61 17.32 -4.52 -24.16
C PHE A 61 18.08 -3.53 -25.05
N PRO A 62 17.77 -3.47 -26.38
CA PRO A 62 18.43 -2.57 -27.32
C PRO A 62 17.86 -1.13 -27.22
N VAL A 63 18.05 -0.49 -26.08
CA VAL A 63 17.57 0.86 -25.81
C VAL A 63 18.71 1.87 -25.68
N GLU A 64 18.40 3.15 -25.93
CA GLU A 64 19.28 4.29 -25.71
C GLU A 64 18.74 5.13 -24.56
N ILE A 65 19.51 5.23 -23.47
CA ILE A 65 19.20 6.07 -22.31
C ILE A 65 19.95 7.40 -22.48
N ASN A 66 19.21 8.45 -22.83
CA ASN A 66 19.78 9.78 -23.00
C ASN A 66 18.89 10.82 -22.31
N HIS A 67 19.26 11.16 -21.08
CA HIS A 67 18.53 12.11 -20.23
C HIS A 67 17.01 11.87 -20.14
N PRO A 68 16.56 10.67 -19.76
CA PRO A 68 15.14 10.36 -19.63
C PRO A 68 14.54 11.17 -18.47
N GLU A 69 13.27 11.53 -18.58
CA GLU A 69 12.54 12.02 -17.42
C GLU A 69 12.43 10.91 -16.37
N THR A 70 12.94 11.13 -15.17
CA THR A 70 13.08 10.09 -14.15
C THR A 70 12.04 10.25 -13.04
N PHE A 71 11.40 9.15 -12.69
CA PHE A 71 10.43 9.04 -11.61
C PHE A 71 10.88 7.96 -10.63
N VAL A 72 10.67 8.20 -9.32
CA VAL A 72 11.19 7.30 -8.29
C VAL A 72 10.09 6.96 -7.30
N ASN A 73 10.01 5.69 -6.92
CA ASN A 73 9.29 5.24 -5.74
C ASN A 73 10.18 4.34 -4.88
N SER A 74 9.86 4.22 -3.59
CA SER A 74 10.67 3.41 -2.69
C SER A 74 9.86 2.77 -1.56
N SER A 75 10.23 1.56 -1.20
CA SER A 75 9.87 0.88 0.05
C SER A 75 11.11 0.50 0.89
N ALA A 76 12.32 0.84 0.42
CA ALA A 76 13.59 0.39 1.00
C ALA A 76 13.96 1.04 2.34
N ALA A 77 13.48 2.24 2.61
CA ALA A 77 13.79 2.99 3.85
C ALA A 77 12.91 2.58 5.05
N GLY A 78 12.26 1.43 5.01
CA GLY A 78 11.40 0.95 6.08
C GLY A 78 10.07 1.72 6.21
N GLY A 79 9.75 2.60 5.25
CA GLY A 79 8.52 3.41 5.25
C GLY A 79 8.43 4.43 6.39
N LEU A 80 7.35 5.22 6.41
CA LEU A 80 7.03 6.10 7.54
C LEU A 80 6.35 5.31 8.65
N ARG A 81 7.02 5.14 9.78
CA ARG A 81 6.43 4.58 11.00
C ARG A 81 5.50 5.61 11.61
N MET A 82 4.25 5.22 11.81
CA MET A 82 3.20 6.10 12.30
C MET A 82 2.50 5.52 13.51
N THR A 83 2.10 6.40 14.42
CA THR A 83 1.08 6.11 15.43
C THR A 83 -0.17 6.92 15.11
N VAL A 84 -1.33 6.33 15.34
CA VAL A 84 -2.64 6.90 15.00
C VAL A 84 -3.50 6.95 16.24
N HIS A 85 -4.00 8.13 16.56
CA HIS A 85 -4.78 8.37 17.77
C HIS A 85 -6.12 9.01 17.40
N GLY A 86 -7.23 8.37 17.77
CA GLY A 86 -8.57 8.82 17.47
C GLY A 86 -9.48 8.88 18.68
N LEU A 87 -10.74 9.29 18.48
CA LEU A 87 -11.74 9.34 19.55
C LEU A 87 -12.41 7.98 19.77
N THR A 88 -12.79 7.32 18.68
CA THR A 88 -13.44 6.01 18.69
C THR A 88 -12.71 5.07 17.73
N PHE A 89 -12.55 3.82 18.15
CA PHE A 89 -11.78 2.85 17.38
C PHE A 89 -12.41 2.53 16.01
N SER A 90 -13.74 2.35 15.96
CA SER A 90 -14.47 1.98 14.75
C SER A 90 -14.72 3.14 13.78
N MET A 91 -14.52 4.38 14.19
CA MET A 91 -14.80 5.57 13.38
C MET A 91 -13.52 6.35 13.09
N THR A 92 -13.18 7.31 13.95
CA THR A 92 -12.11 8.28 13.71
C THR A 92 -10.71 7.67 13.69
N ALA A 93 -10.40 6.73 14.61
CA ALA A 93 -9.10 6.06 14.61
C ALA A 93 -8.95 5.15 13.38
N ARG A 94 -10.02 4.44 13.00
CA ARG A 94 -10.04 3.62 11.78
C ARG A 94 -9.89 4.46 10.52
N ALA A 95 -10.65 5.55 10.37
CA ALA A 95 -10.54 6.45 9.22
C ALA A 95 -9.11 7.00 9.06
N ALA A 96 -8.49 7.42 10.16
CA ALA A 96 -7.11 7.90 10.17
C ALA A 96 -6.12 6.78 9.82
N ARG A 97 -6.33 5.57 10.33
CA ARG A 97 -5.53 4.38 9.98
C ARG A 97 -5.63 4.05 8.49
N GLU A 98 -6.83 4.03 7.91
CA GLU A 98 -7.05 3.78 6.49
C GLU A 98 -6.36 4.84 5.60
N ALA A 99 -6.40 6.11 6.01
CA ALA A 99 -5.67 7.18 5.34
C ALA A 99 -4.15 6.94 5.38
N ALA A 100 -3.60 6.59 6.55
CA ALA A 100 -2.18 6.34 6.73
C ALA A 100 -1.70 5.12 5.91
N LEU A 101 -2.43 4.01 5.95
CA LEU A 101 -2.12 2.80 5.18
C LEU A 101 -2.20 3.05 3.68
N GLY A 102 -3.27 3.73 3.22
CA GLY A 102 -3.45 4.07 1.81
C GLY A 102 -2.36 4.99 1.25
N ALA A 103 -1.77 5.83 2.09
CA ALA A 103 -0.60 6.64 1.73
C ALA A 103 0.73 5.88 1.72
N GLY A 104 0.73 4.59 2.05
CA GLY A 104 1.97 3.80 2.14
C GLY A 104 2.68 3.87 3.51
N GLY A 105 2.03 4.44 4.52
CA GLY A 105 2.54 4.47 5.89
C GLY A 105 2.54 3.09 6.55
N ILE A 106 3.40 2.93 7.56
CA ILE A 106 3.47 1.75 8.43
C ILE A 106 2.87 2.14 9.78
N VAL A 107 1.64 1.73 10.03
CA VAL A 107 0.95 2.01 11.30
C VAL A 107 1.39 1.00 12.36
N LYS A 108 2.09 1.48 13.40
CA LYS A 108 2.63 0.67 14.49
C LYS A 108 1.71 0.61 15.71
N LEU A 109 0.92 1.66 15.93
CA LEU A 109 -0.01 1.74 17.05
C LEU A 109 -1.27 2.47 16.61
N VAL A 110 -2.43 1.99 17.05
CA VAL A 110 -3.71 2.67 16.92
C VAL A 110 -4.36 2.73 18.30
N THR A 111 -4.67 3.93 18.78
CA THR A 111 -5.40 4.12 20.03
C THR A 111 -6.72 4.84 19.81
N ALA A 112 -7.63 4.70 20.74
CA ALA A 112 -8.93 5.37 20.70
C ALA A 112 -9.36 5.82 22.11
N GLY A 113 -9.93 7.01 22.19
CA GLY A 113 -10.34 7.61 23.47
C GLY A 113 -9.24 8.43 24.12
N LYS A 114 -9.26 8.51 25.43
CA LYS A 114 -8.29 9.27 26.23
C LYS A 114 -7.02 8.44 26.40
N LEU A 115 -5.89 8.94 25.90
CA LEU A 115 -4.58 8.28 26.08
C LEU A 115 -4.26 8.08 27.57
N ASP A 116 -3.79 6.90 27.90
CA ASP A 116 -3.24 6.58 29.22
C ASP A 116 -1.70 6.60 29.23
N ASP A 117 -1.10 6.33 30.39
CA ASP A 117 0.35 6.41 30.55
C ASP A 117 1.06 5.25 29.81
N PHE A 118 0.42 4.08 29.71
CA PHE A 118 0.98 2.93 28.98
C PHE A 118 1.02 3.20 27.46
N GLU A 119 -0.06 3.73 26.92
CA GLU A 119 -0.11 4.13 25.49
C GLU A 119 0.93 5.23 25.18
N LEU A 120 1.13 6.18 26.11
CA LEU A 120 2.16 7.21 25.95
C LEU A 120 3.58 6.64 25.99
N ASP A 121 3.85 5.67 26.84
CA ASP A 121 5.13 4.96 26.87
C ASP A 121 5.33 4.15 25.59
N GLU A 122 4.29 3.48 25.08
CA GLU A 122 4.34 2.75 23.82
C GLU A 122 4.62 3.68 22.62
N ILE A 123 4.01 4.87 22.56
CA ILE A 123 4.34 5.88 21.56
C ILE A 123 5.83 6.25 21.61
N ARG A 124 6.38 6.43 22.82
CA ARG A 124 7.81 6.77 23.04
C ARG A 124 8.71 5.64 22.56
N ASP A 125 8.38 4.39 22.90
CA ASP A 125 9.16 3.20 22.54
C ASP A 125 9.16 2.93 21.03
N ILE A 126 8.02 3.14 20.37
CA ILE A 126 7.90 3.04 18.90
C ILE A 126 8.78 4.10 18.23
N ASN A 127 8.94 5.26 18.82
CA ASN A 127 9.64 6.40 18.24
C ASN A 127 9.20 6.64 16.78
N PRO A 128 7.93 7.05 16.54
CA PRO A 128 7.37 7.16 15.21
C PRO A 128 8.03 8.29 14.41
N ASN A 129 7.90 8.25 13.09
CA ASN A 129 8.31 9.34 12.22
C ASN A 129 7.20 10.41 12.10
N ILE A 130 5.94 10.02 12.32
CA ILE A 130 4.76 10.90 12.31
C ILE A 130 3.77 10.40 13.35
N ILE A 131 3.14 11.34 14.05
CA ILE A 131 1.99 11.09 14.90
C ILE A 131 0.75 11.65 14.20
N LEU A 132 -0.25 10.80 13.90
CA LEU A 132 -1.52 11.22 13.33
C LEU A 132 -2.56 11.31 14.44
N LEU A 133 -2.98 12.52 14.76
CA LEU A 133 -4.04 12.79 15.74
C LEU A 133 -5.33 13.15 15.00
N ALA A 134 -6.34 12.32 15.16
CA ALA A 134 -7.69 12.52 14.65
C ALA A 134 -8.69 12.43 15.79
N GLY A 135 -9.92 12.82 15.53
CA GLY A 135 -10.99 12.56 16.48
C GLY A 135 -12.01 13.65 16.61
N GLY A 136 -13.20 13.17 16.93
CA GLY A 136 -14.42 13.95 16.90
C GLY A 136 -14.86 14.26 15.45
N VAL A 137 -16.17 14.16 15.20
CA VAL A 137 -16.77 14.80 14.03
C VAL A 137 -16.65 16.32 14.19
N ASP A 138 -16.80 17.08 13.11
CA ASP A 138 -16.71 18.53 13.19
C ASP A 138 -17.77 19.09 14.16
N TYR A 139 -17.32 19.99 15.02
CA TYR A 139 -18.10 20.59 16.13
C TYR A 139 -18.55 19.62 17.24
N GLY A 140 -18.14 18.34 17.18
CA GLY A 140 -18.42 17.33 18.20
C GLY A 140 -17.47 17.42 19.40
N GLU A 141 -17.02 16.26 19.89
CA GLU A 141 -16.15 16.13 21.07
C GLU A 141 -14.84 16.93 20.92
N LYS A 142 -14.40 17.57 22.00
CA LYS A 142 -13.24 18.48 22.03
C LYS A 142 -12.26 18.16 23.15
N GLU A 143 -12.77 17.79 24.33
CA GLU A 143 -11.97 17.73 25.58
C GLU A 143 -10.96 16.59 25.55
N ILE A 144 -11.39 15.42 25.11
CA ILE A 144 -10.51 14.24 25.01
C ILE A 144 -9.37 14.52 24.04
N ILE A 145 -9.66 15.09 22.88
CA ILE A 145 -8.67 15.34 21.86
C ILE A 145 -7.68 16.44 22.26
N LEU A 146 -8.14 17.49 22.93
CA LEU A 146 -7.26 18.52 23.51
C LEU A 146 -6.36 17.92 24.59
N SER A 147 -6.92 17.09 25.49
CA SER A 147 -6.14 16.37 26.49
C SER A 147 -5.10 15.45 25.88
N ASN A 148 -5.43 14.71 24.81
CA ASN A 148 -4.49 13.86 24.08
C ASN A 148 -3.37 14.69 23.44
N ALA A 149 -3.69 15.83 22.83
CA ALA A 149 -2.69 16.73 22.27
C ALA A 149 -1.71 17.26 23.35
N GLU A 150 -2.20 17.65 24.52
CA GLU A 150 -1.35 18.06 25.64
C GLU A 150 -0.43 16.94 26.12
N LYS A 151 -0.94 15.71 26.23
CA LYS A 151 -0.15 14.54 26.63
C LYS A 151 0.92 14.19 25.60
N ILE A 152 0.56 14.17 24.30
CA ILE A 152 1.52 13.94 23.21
C ILE A 152 2.59 15.03 23.20
N ALA A 153 2.21 16.29 23.35
CA ALA A 153 3.16 17.41 23.46
C ALA A 153 4.12 17.24 24.67
N GLY A 154 3.60 16.69 25.78
CA GLY A 154 4.37 16.38 26.99
C GLY A 154 5.43 15.29 26.81
N LEU A 155 5.34 14.44 25.79
CA LEU A 155 6.35 13.44 25.45
C LEU A 155 7.67 14.05 24.96
N LYS A 156 7.65 15.30 24.50
CA LYS A 156 8.82 16.05 23.97
C LYS A 156 9.56 15.31 22.85
N LEU A 157 8.82 14.57 22.03
CA LEU A 157 9.36 13.92 20.85
C LEU A 157 9.53 14.96 19.75
N SER A 158 10.69 14.96 19.07
CA SER A 158 10.94 15.81 17.89
C SER A 158 10.30 15.19 16.63
N VAL A 159 9.00 14.91 16.70
CA VAL A 159 8.24 14.21 15.68
C VAL A 159 7.10 15.10 15.22
N PRO A 160 6.89 15.30 13.91
CA PRO A 160 5.78 16.10 13.41
C PRO A 160 4.44 15.45 13.75
N VAL A 161 3.47 16.29 14.09
CA VAL A 161 2.09 15.89 14.35
C VAL A 161 1.20 16.31 13.18
N LEU A 162 0.51 15.35 12.59
CA LEU A 162 -0.52 15.59 11.59
C LEU A 162 -1.89 15.56 12.30
N TYR A 163 -2.56 16.71 12.33
CA TYR A 163 -3.90 16.83 12.91
C TYR A 163 -4.96 16.80 11.83
N ALA A 164 -5.82 15.79 11.87
CA ALA A 164 -6.91 15.55 10.93
C ALA A 164 -8.25 15.28 11.66
N GLY A 165 -8.53 16.04 12.71
CA GLY A 165 -9.72 15.91 13.54
C GLY A 165 -10.64 17.13 13.45
N ASN A 166 -11.51 17.23 14.48
CA ASN A 166 -12.54 18.26 14.64
C ASN A 166 -12.03 19.68 14.31
N SER A 167 -12.64 20.29 13.30
CA SER A 167 -12.25 21.61 12.79
C SER A 167 -12.40 22.74 13.81
N ALA A 168 -13.31 22.61 14.78
CA ALA A 168 -13.57 23.62 15.79
C ALA A 168 -12.40 23.83 16.78
N ILE A 169 -11.49 22.86 16.90
CA ILE A 169 -10.35 22.93 17.85
C ILE A 169 -8.99 23.03 17.17
N ARG A 170 -8.92 23.27 15.86
CA ARG A 170 -7.65 23.40 15.12
C ARG A 170 -6.70 24.43 15.72
N LYS A 171 -7.20 25.63 16.05
CA LYS A 171 -6.38 26.68 16.64
C LYS A 171 -5.83 26.33 18.03
N PRO A 172 -6.63 25.77 18.97
CA PRO A 172 -6.12 25.25 20.23
C PRO A 172 -5.04 24.16 20.03
N ILE A 173 -5.30 23.17 19.17
CA ILE A 173 -4.33 22.10 18.86
C ILE A 173 -3.01 22.68 18.36
N GLN A 174 -3.06 23.58 17.38
CA GLN A 174 -1.88 24.24 16.86
C GLN A 174 -1.07 24.93 17.96
N LYS A 175 -1.73 25.69 18.84
CA LYS A 175 -1.07 26.38 19.96
C LYS A 175 -0.44 25.44 20.99
N ILE A 176 -1.05 24.28 21.25
CA ILE A 176 -0.48 23.29 22.17
C ILE A 176 0.87 22.80 21.63
N PHE A 177 0.91 22.39 20.38
CA PHE A 177 2.14 21.86 19.77
C PHE A 177 3.20 22.94 19.48
N GLU A 178 2.78 24.14 19.07
CA GLU A 178 3.70 25.30 18.90
C GLU A 178 4.43 25.64 20.21
N ARG A 179 3.72 25.63 21.36
CA ARG A 179 4.34 25.85 22.67
C ARG A 179 5.34 24.77 23.07
N ALA A 180 5.14 23.56 22.55
CA ALA A 180 6.05 22.43 22.74
C ALA A 180 7.20 22.38 21.73
N GLY A 181 7.21 23.29 20.73
CA GLY A 181 8.20 23.31 19.65
C GLY A 181 8.02 22.17 18.64
N ILE A 182 6.81 21.63 18.51
CA ILE A 182 6.50 20.49 17.64
C ILE A 182 5.89 21.00 16.34
N GLU A 183 6.45 20.58 15.21
CA GLU A 183 5.89 20.85 13.87
C GLU A 183 4.49 20.25 13.78
N THR A 184 3.52 21.06 13.37
CA THR A 184 2.12 20.62 13.29
C THR A 184 1.52 20.97 11.94
N MET A 185 0.98 19.96 11.25
CA MET A 185 0.24 20.11 10.01
C MET A 185 -1.25 19.94 10.28
N LEU A 186 -2.03 20.94 9.89
CA LEU A 186 -3.49 20.93 10.03
C LEU A 186 -4.12 20.54 8.70
N VAL A 187 -4.84 19.43 8.70
CA VAL A 187 -5.51 18.89 7.51
C VAL A 187 -7.03 18.86 7.74
N SER A 188 -7.82 18.72 6.69
CA SER A 188 -9.26 18.51 6.81
C SER A 188 -9.54 17.26 7.64
N ASN A 189 -10.63 17.32 8.44
CA ASN A 189 -11.02 16.20 9.28
C ASN A 189 -11.18 14.92 8.45
N VAL A 190 -10.55 13.84 8.87
CA VAL A 190 -10.61 12.54 8.19
C VAL A 190 -11.98 11.87 8.33
N PHE A 191 -12.76 12.28 9.32
CA PHE A 191 -14.12 11.81 9.61
C PHE A 191 -15.02 13.00 10.02
N PRO A 192 -15.34 13.89 9.05
CA PRO A 192 -15.99 15.18 9.37
C PRO A 192 -17.42 15.06 9.88
N ASP A 193 -18.14 14.02 9.49
CA ASP A 193 -19.50 13.71 9.92
C ASP A 193 -19.69 12.20 10.07
N VAL A 194 -20.80 11.78 10.66
CA VAL A 194 -21.13 10.37 10.83
C VAL A 194 -21.18 9.70 9.46
N ASP A 195 -20.50 8.56 9.32
CA ASP A 195 -20.39 7.77 8.10
C ASP A 195 -19.75 8.49 6.89
N VAL A 196 -19.09 9.63 7.11
CA VAL A 196 -18.39 10.37 6.06
C VAL A 196 -16.88 10.21 6.21
N LEU A 197 -16.24 9.55 5.25
CA LEU A 197 -14.79 9.43 5.16
C LEU A 197 -14.21 10.53 4.27
N ASN A 198 -13.12 11.17 4.71
CA ASN A 198 -12.39 12.20 3.98
C ASN A 198 -10.88 11.96 4.11
N ILE A 199 -10.41 10.88 3.52
CA ILE A 199 -9.04 10.36 3.72
C ILE A 199 -8.01 10.99 2.79
N GLU A 200 -8.39 11.49 1.61
CA GLU A 200 -7.47 11.99 0.59
C GLU A 200 -6.57 13.17 1.03
N PRO A 201 -7.08 14.18 1.77
CA PRO A 201 -6.23 15.27 2.25
C PRO A 201 -5.11 14.77 3.18
N VAL A 202 -5.39 13.75 4.00
CA VAL A 202 -4.42 13.12 4.91
C VAL A 202 -3.37 12.34 4.11
N ARG A 203 -3.80 11.55 3.12
CA ARG A 203 -2.89 10.80 2.22
C ARG A 203 -1.89 11.73 1.55
N LYS A 204 -2.36 12.85 1.00
CA LYS A 204 -1.51 13.83 0.33
C LYS A 204 -0.40 14.37 1.24
N VAL A 205 -0.74 14.76 2.46
CA VAL A 205 0.25 15.29 3.41
C VAL A 205 1.23 14.19 3.87
N ILE A 206 0.77 12.96 4.02
CA ILE A 206 1.67 11.84 4.35
C ILE A 206 2.66 11.59 3.20
N HIS A 207 2.26 11.70 1.94
CA HIS A 207 3.19 11.62 0.80
C HIS A 207 4.24 12.75 0.83
N GLU A 208 3.84 13.97 1.17
CA GLU A 208 4.77 15.10 1.31
C GLU A 208 5.78 14.85 2.45
N LEU A 209 5.32 14.29 3.57
CA LEU A 209 6.19 13.92 4.69
C LEU A 209 7.11 12.74 4.36
N PHE A 210 6.61 11.77 3.59
CA PHE A 210 7.43 10.68 3.10
C PHE A 210 8.61 11.20 2.27
N ASN A 211 8.36 12.13 1.35
CA ASN A 211 9.41 12.75 0.56
C ASN A 211 10.48 13.42 1.43
N ARG A 212 10.08 14.16 2.46
CA ARG A 212 11.02 14.79 3.39
C ARG A 212 11.82 13.78 4.22
N HIS A 213 11.24 12.63 4.49
CA HIS A 213 11.88 11.58 5.28
C HIS A 213 12.83 10.72 4.45
N ILE A 214 12.40 10.29 3.26
CA ILE A 214 13.12 9.32 2.43
C ILE A 214 14.47 9.83 1.94
N ILE A 215 14.62 11.13 1.71
CA ILE A 215 15.87 11.74 1.27
C ILE A 215 17.02 11.57 2.30
N HIS A 216 16.70 11.30 3.56
CA HIS A 216 17.70 11.03 4.60
C HIS A 216 18.17 9.58 4.62
N ALA A 217 17.53 8.69 3.86
CA ALA A 217 18.00 7.31 3.72
C ALA A 217 19.28 7.26 2.87
N PRO A 218 20.25 6.38 3.19
CA PRO A 218 21.54 6.31 2.50
C PRO A 218 21.37 6.14 0.98
N GLY A 219 21.92 7.08 0.20
CA GLY A 219 21.87 7.10 -1.26
C GLY A 219 20.58 7.68 -1.86
N MET A 220 19.52 7.91 -1.08
CA MET A 220 18.25 8.43 -1.60
C MET A 220 18.29 9.93 -1.93
N ALA A 221 19.17 10.71 -1.31
CA ALA A 221 19.32 12.13 -1.58
C ALA A 221 19.61 12.40 -3.07
N ASN A 222 20.50 11.59 -3.68
CA ASN A 222 20.86 11.73 -5.09
C ASN A 222 19.65 11.53 -6.02
N PHE A 223 18.71 10.62 -5.66
CA PHE A 223 17.49 10.39 -6.44
C PHE A 223 16.48 11.53 -6.28
N ALA A 224 16.45 12.19 -5.14
CA ALA A 224 15.61 13.37 -4.96
C ALA A 224 16.04 14.55 -5.86
N GLU A 225 17.33 14.61 -6.25
CA GLU A 225 17.85 15.63 -7.17
C GLU A 225 17.55 15.34 -8.64
N ILE A 226 17.46 14.05 -9.03
CA ILE A 226 17.20 13.66 -10.43
C ILE A 226 15.71 13.58 -10.78
N THR A 227 14.82 13.48 -9.78
CA THR A 227 13.37 13.52 -9.99
C THR A 227 12.77 14.85 -9.51
N ARG A 228 12.10 15.57 -10.39
CA ARG A 228 11.36 16.80 -10.02
C ARG A 228 10.00 16.52 -9.38
N TRP A 229 9.55 15.26 -9.40
CA TRP A 229 8.22 14.84 -8.94
C TRP A 229 8.19 14.34 -7.50
N GLY A 230 9.38 14.26 -6.86
CA GLY A 230 9.53 13.64 -5.55
C GLY A 230 9.53 12.12 -5.61
N ILE A 231 9.71 11.51 -4.44
CA ILE A 231 9.76 10.06 -4.29
C ILE A 231 8.48 9.58 -3.62
N LEU A 232 7.74 8.68 -4.26
CA LEU A 232 6.53 8.09 -3.67
C LEU A 232 6.87 6.85 -2.84
N PRO A 233 6.09 6.54 -1.80
CA PRO A 233 6.09 5.19 -1.24
C PRO A 233 5.53 4.20 -2.27
N THR A 234 6.23 3.10 -2.51
CA THR A 234 5.82 2.07 -3.50
C THR A 234 4.35 1.64 -3.31
N PRO A 235 3.86 1.33 -2.08
CA PRO A 235 2.46 0.96 -1.92
C PRO A 235 1.47 2.08 -2.25
N GLY A 236 1.86 3.34 -2.04
CA GLY A 236 1.06 4.50 -2.44
C GLY A 236 0.99 4.64 -3.97
N ALA A 237 2.09 4.37 -4.68
CA ALA A 237 2.10 4.33 -6.13
C ALA A 237 1.21 3.20 -6.67
N VAL A 238 1.29 1.99 -6.11
CA VAL A 238 0.42 0.85 -6.51
C VAL A 238 -1.06 1.19 -6.30
N LEU A 239 -1.43 1.79 -5.16
CA LEU A 239 -2.81 2.18 -4.90
C LEU A 239 -3.28 3.25 -5.90
N LYS A 240 -2.44 4.23 -6.22
CA LYS A 240 -2.75 5.25 -7.23
C LYS A 240 -2.96 4.65 -8.61
N ALA A 241 -2.12 3.70 -9.01
CA ALA A 241 -2.32 2.94 -10.25
C ALA A 241 -3.65 2.16 -10.23
N ALA A 242 -3.98 1.53 -9.11
CA ALA A 242 -5.25 0.81 -8.93
C ALA A 242 -6.48 1.71 -9.11
N GLU A 243 -6.43 2.93 -8.56
CA GLU A 243 -7.49 3.93 -8.73
C GLU A 243 -7.70 4.27 -10.20
N LEU A 244 -6.62 4.59 -10.93
CA LEU A 244 -6.69 4.92 -12.36
C LEU A 244 -7.10 3.72 -13.23
N PHE A 245 -6.66 2.52 -12.85
CA PHE A 245 -7.09 1.27 -13.50
C PHE A 245 -8.60 1.07 -13.32
N ALA A 246 -9.10 1.24 -12.09
CA ALA A 246 -10.52 1.04 -11.80
C ALA A 246 -11.42 2.08 -12.50
N GLU A 247 -10.99 3.34 -12.59
CA GLU A 247 -11.71 4.39 -13.34
C GLU A 247 -11.94 4.00 -14.81
N GLU A 248 -11.00 3.29 -15.43
CA GLU A 248 -11.03 2.97 -16.86
C GLU A 248 -11.58 1.57 -17.18
N LEU A 249 -11.30 0.59 -16.33
CA LEU A 249 -11.52 -0.83 -16.64
C LEU A 249 -12.47 -1.50 -15.63
N GLY A 250 -12.78 -0.80 -14.53
CA GLY A 250 -13.68 -1.23 -13.46
C GLY A 250 -12.96 -1.78 -12.25
N ASP A 251 -13.74 -1.97 -11.21
CA ASP A 251 -13.32 -2.33 -9.86
C ASP A 251 -12.28 -3.44 -9.83
N CYS A 252 -11.25 -3.29 -8.99
CA CYS A 252 -10.13 -4.21 -8.94
C CYS A 252 -9.67 -4.54 -7.51
N LEU A 253 -9.01 -5.70 -7.40
CA LEU A 253 -8.28 -6.18 -6.23
C LEU A 253 -6.87 -6.55 -6.66
N ILE A 254 -5.86 -6.01 -5.99
CA ILE A 254 -4.45 -6.24 -6.30
C ILE A 254 -3.76 -6.90 -5.12
N PHE A 255 -2.97 -7.93 -5.38
CA PHE A 255 -2.05 -8.54 -4.44
C PHE A 255 -0.62 -8.21 -4.86
N ASP A 256 0.14 -7.61 -3.96
CA ASP A 256 1.58 -7.42 -4.10
C ASP A 256 2.29 -8.31 -3.08
N VAL A 257 2.82 -9.43 -3.55
CA VAL A 257 3.47 -10.43 -2.68
C VAL A 257 4.97 -10.24 -2.74
N GLY A 258 5.49 -9.64 -1.67
CA GLY A 258 6.91 -9.36 -1.48
C GLY A 258 7.61 -10.31 -0.52
N GLY A 259 8.95 -10.22 -0.49
CA GLY A 259 9.77 -11.01 0.45
C GLY A 259 9.55 -10.66 1.92
N ALA A 260 9.18 -9.41 2.22
CA ALA A 260 9.00 -8.91 3.57
C ALA A 260 7.53 -8.79 4.00
N THR A 261 6.64 -8.44 3.07
CA THR A 261 5.22 -8.16 3.31
C THR A 261 4.35 -8.67 2.18
N THR A 262 3.07 -8.84 2.43
CA THR A 262 2.03 -8.97 1.40
C THR A 262 1.07 -7.80 1.54
N ASP A 263 0.91 -7.04 0.46
CA ASP A 263 -0.01 -5.91 0.38
C ASP A 263 -1.25 -6.29 -0.42
N VAL A 264 -2.41 -5.84 0.05
CA VAL A 264 -3.69 -6.00 -0.63
C VAL A 264 -4.29 -4.62 -0.87
N HIS A 265 -4.55 -4.31 -2.13
CA HIS A 265 -5.21 -3.07 -2.53
C HIS A 265 -6.54 -3.38 -3.19
N SER A 266 -7.62 -2.74 -2.76
CA SER A 266 -8.92 -2.84 -3.41
C SER A 266 -9.44 -1.47 -3.79
N VAL A 267 -10.04 -1.38 -4.97
CA VAL A 267 -10.73 -0.19 -5.44
C VAL A 267 -12.12 -0.63 -5.89
N THR A 268 -13.11 -0.38 -5.05
CA THR A 268 -14.50 -0.77 -5.27
C THR A 268 -15.41 -0.12 -4.22
N ASP A 269 -16.63 0.20 -4.57
CA ASP A 269 -17.68 0.55 -3.60
C ASP A 269 -18.43 -0.67 -3.07
N GLY A 270 -18.10 -1.88 -3.58
CA GLY A 270 -18.82 -3.10 -3.30
C GLY A 270 -20.11 -3.25 -4.09
N SER A 271 -20.91 -4.23 -3.75
CA SER A 271 -22.17 -4.54 -4.42
C SER A 271 -23.37 -3.88 -3.72
N LEU A 272 -24.41 -3.61 -4.49
CA LEU A 272 -25.68 -3.09 -3.93
C LEU A 272 -26.33 -4.09 -2.96
N GLU A 273 -26.09 -5.38 -3.12
CA GLU A 273 -26.61 -6.42 -2.24
C GLU A 273 -26.13 -6.27 -0.80
N TRP A 274 -24.85 -5.94 -0.62
CA TRP A 274 -24.22 -5.86 0.70
C TRP A 274 -24.16 -4.44 1.26
N ALA A 275 -24.31 -3.41 0.43
CA ALA A 275 -24.21 -2.01 0.83
C ALA A 275 -25.14 -1.65 2.02
N SER A 276 -26.39 -2.16 2.02
CA SER A 276 -27.37 -1.90 3.09
C SER A 276 -27.11 -2.68 4.39
N LYS A 277 -26.21 -3.65 4.37
CA LYS A 277 -25.84 -4.50 5.50
C LYS A 277 -24.52 -4.08 6.14
N LEU A 278 -23.79 -3.17 5.49
CA LEU A 278 -22.54 -2.64 5.98
C LEU A 278 -22.78 -1.80 7.25
N ILE A 279 -22.07 -2.10 8.33
CA ILE A 279 -22.24 -1.41 9.61
C ILE A 279 -21.27 -0.25 9.82
N GLU A 280 -20.24 -0.16 8.99
CA GLU A 280 -19.23 0.89 9.02
C GLU A 280 -18.84 1.25 7.58
N PRO A 281 -18.61 2.55 7.26
CA PRO A 281 -18.19 2.94 5.92
C PRO A 281 -16.79 2.41 5.61
N GLU A 282 -16.59 1.96 4.39
CA GLU A 282 -15.29 1.53 3.88
C GLU A 282 -14.80 2.51 2.81
N PRO A 283 -13.49 2.86 2.76
CA PRO A 283 -12.99 3.74 1.71
C PRO A 283 -13.11 3.06 0.34
N TYR A 284 -13.38 3.85 -0.71
CA TYR A 284 -13.40 3.36 -2.10
C TYR A 284 -12.10 2.64 -2.47
N ALA A 285 -10.97 3.32 -2.25
CA ALA A 285 -9.64 2.74 -2.38
C ALA A 285 -9.07 2.39 -1.00
N LYS A 286 -8.83 1.11 -0.75
CA LYS A 286 -8.33 0.58 0.54
C LYS A 286 -7.06 -0.21 0.34
N ARG A 287 -6.10 -0.04 1.24
CA ARG A 287 -4.90 -0.88 1.36
C ARG A 287 -4.84 -1.51 2.74
N THR A 288 -4.47 -2.79 2.78
CA THR A 288 -3.95 -3.44 3.99
C THR A 288 -2.53 -3.95 3.72
N VAL A 289 -1.70 -3.91 4.73
CA VAL A 289 -0.33 -4.44 4.70
C VAL A 289 -0.21 -5.51 5.77
N GLU A 290 0.18 -6.69 5.32
CA GLU A 290 0.40 -7.84 6.18
C GLU A 290 1.91 -8.02 6.37
N GLY A 291 2.44 -7.42 7.44
CA GLY A 291 3.86 -7.43 7.76
C GLY A 291 4.39 -8.79 8.19
N ASP A 292 3.49 -9.69 8.57
CA ASP A 292 3.77 -11.08 8.96
C ASP A 292 3.67 -12.08 7.78
N LEU A 293 3.26 -11.63 6.60
CA LEU A 293 3.03 -12.49 5.44
C LEU A 293 4.04 -12.28 4.29
N GLY A 294 5.28 -11.97 4.62
CA GLY A 294 6.37 -11.96 3.63
C GLY A 294 6.87 -13.36 3.32
N VAL A 295 7.12 -13.65 2.04
CA VAL A 295 7.50 -15.01 1.59
C VAL A 295 9.00 -15.33 1.70
N PHE A 296 9.81 -14.41 2.23
CA PHE A 296 11.24 -14.60 2.47
C PHE A 296 11.66 -14.12 3.86
N ILE A 297 11.68 -12.80 4.11
CA ILE A 297 12.18 -12.23 5.38
C ILE A 297 11.29 -12.66 6.56
N ASN A 298 9.96 -12.63 6.38
CA ASN A 298 8.96 -12.92 7.40
C ASN A 298 8.25 -14.27 7.17
N ALA A 299 8.83 -15.16 6.36
CA ALA A 299 8.24 -16.46 6.03
C ALA A 299 8.06 -17.38 7.25
N HIS A 300 8.86 -17.19 8.31
CA HIS A 300 8.71 -17.93 9.58
C HIS A 300 7.30 -17.77 10.16
N ASN A 301 6.69 -16.57 10.06
CA ASN A 301 5.32 -16.36 10.56
C ASN A 301 4.29 -17.19 9.79
N ILE A 302 4.45 -17.34 8.46
CA ILE A 302 3.55 -18.17 7.64
C ILE A 302 3.72 -19.65 8.02
N LEU A 303 4.96 -20.10 8.23
CA LEU A 303 5.24 -21.48 8.65
C LEU A 303 4.66 -21.79 10.05
N GLU A 304 4.74 -20.84 11.00
CA GLU A 304 4.17 -20.99 12.34
C GLU A 304 2.65 -21.17 12.37
N MET A 305 1.95 -20.73 11.33
CA MET A 305 0.50 -20.99 11.19
C MET A 305 0.19 -22.47 10.94
N GLU A 306 1.20 -23.28 10.59
CA GLU A 306 1.07 -24.69 10.26
C GLU A 306 1.78 -25.58 11.30
N ASN A 307 1.00 -26.24 12.14
CA ASN A 307 1.49 -26.95 13.34
C ASN A 307 2.35 -28.21 13.08
N ASN A 308 2.48 -28.70 11.83
CA ASN A 308 3.08 -30.00 11.52
C ASN A 308 4.29 -29.94 10.59
N LEU A 309 4.91 -28.77 10.37
CA LEU A 309 6.04 -28.61 9.47
C LEU A 309 7.37 -28.55 10.22
N ASN A 310 8.43 -29.05 9.60
CA ASN A 310 9.79 -28.82 10.07
C ASN A 310 10.25 -27.40 9.65
N HIS A 311 9.93 -26.42 10.44
CA HIS A 311 10.13 -25.00 10.15
C HIS A 311 11.60 -24.66 9.92
N GLU A 312 12.52 -25.18 10.74
CA GLU A 312 13.96 -24.89 10.61
C GLU A 312 14.52 -25.36 9.27
N HIS A 313 14.14 -26.56 8.85
CA HIS A 313 14.57 -27.11 7.56
C HIS A 313 14.02 -26.28 6.39
N LEU A 314 12.74 -25.91 6.43
CA LEU A 314 12.12 -25.11 5.37
C LEU A 314 12.74 -23.71 5.29
N LEU A 315 12.98 -23.06 6.43
CA LEU A 315 13.64 -21.75 6.46
C LEU A 315 15.05 -21.79 5.87
N SER A 316 15.79 -22.88 6.06
CA SER A 316 17.14 -23.03 5.49
C SER A 316 17.18 -23.17 3.96
N GLU A 317 16.07 -23.54 3.33
CA GLU A 317 15.92 -23.67 1.88
C GLU A 317 15.49 -22.35 1.19
N LEU A 318 15.06 -21.36 1.97
CA LEU A 318 14.58 -20.08 1.43
C LEU A 318 15.71 -19.22 0.88
N VAL A 319 15.48 -18.67 -0.28
CA VAL A 319 16.35 -17.71 -0.95
C VAL A 319 15.53 -16.52 -1.48
N PRO A 320 16.14 -15.33 -1.62
CA PRO A 320 15.41 -14.15 -2.14
C PRO A 320 14.85 -14.36 -3.55
N ILE A 321 15.57 -15.11 -4.39
CA ILE A 321 15.18 -15.45 -5.76
C ILE A 321 15.31 -16.97 -5.91
N PRO A 322 14.19 -17.73 -5.92
CA PRO A 322 14.20 -19.18 -6.02
C PRO A 322 14.66 -19.63 -7.42
N ILE A 323 15.67 -20.54 -7.45
CA ILE A 323 16.25 -21.06 -8.67
C ILE A 323 15.84 -22.51 -8.89
N THR A 324 15.96 -23.36 -7.85
CA THR A 324 15.65 -24.78 -7.94
C THR A 324 14.14 -25.03 -7.84
N ASP A 325 13.66 -26.13 -8.40
CA ASP A 325 12.23 -26.48 -8.34
C ASP A 325 11.73 -26.59 -6.91
N LYS A 326 12.51 -27.17 -5.99
CA LYS A 326 12.19 -27.25 -4.56
C LYS A 326 12.01 -25.86 -3.92
N GLN A 327 12.87 -24.90 -4.25
CA GLN A 327 12.76 -23.52 -3.77
C GLN A 327 11.54 -22.84 -4.35
N LYS A 328 11.24 -23.07 -5.64
CA LYS A 328 10.03 -22.53 -6.31
C LYS A 328 8.75 -23.09 -5.70
N GLU A 329 8.70 -24.40 -5.46
CA GLU A 329 7.57 -25.06 -4.81
C GLU A 329 7.32 -24.52 -3.40
N LEU A 330 8.38 -24.33 -2.59
CA LEU A 330 8.26 -23.75 -1.26
C LEU A 330 7.76 -22.31 -1.32
N THR A 331 8.33 -21.48 -2.20
CA THR A 331 7.91 -20.08 -2.35
C THR A 331 6.47 -19.99 -2.89
N HIS A 332 6.08 -20.87 -3.82
CA HIS A 332 4.69 -20.94 -4.29
C HIS A 332 3.71 -21.31 -3.17
N TRP A 333 4.07 -22.29 -2.34
CA TRP A 333 3.27 -22.68 -1.18
C TRP A 333 3.11 -21.52 -0.18
N LEU A 334 4.21 -20.82 0.16
CA LEU A 334 4.19 -19.63 1.02
C LEU A 334 3.32 -18.53 0.43
N CYS A 335 3.46 -18.28 -0.87
CA CYS A 335 2.67 -17.28 -1.60
C CYS A 335 1.16 -17.59 -1.55
N ASN A 336 0.79 -18.85 -1.73
CA ASN A 336 -0.62 -19.29 -1.62
C ASN A 336 -1.18 -19.01 -0.22
N ARG A 337 -0.41 -19.33 0.84
CA ARG A 337 -0.83 -19.07 2.22
C ARG A 337 -0.90 -17.57 2.53
N ALA A 338 0.06 -16.80 2.05
CA ALA A 338 0.08 -15.35 2.21
C ALA A 338 -1.16 -14.70 1.57
N VAL A 339 -1.48 -15.05 0.32
CA VAL A 339 -2.62 -14.49 -0.42
C VAL A 339 -3.96 -14.87 0.23
N ASP A 340 -4.16 -16.15 0.59
CA ASP A 340 -5.41 -16.59 1.26
C ASP A 340 -5.61 -15.88 2.60
N THR A 341 -4.55 -15.78 3.41
CA THR A 341 -4.63 -15.11 4.71
C THR A 341 -4.86 -13.61 4.55
N ALA A 342 -4.12 -12.95 3.67
CA ALA A 342 -4.20 -11.51 3.45
C ALA A 342 -5.58 -11.08 2.95
N VAL A 343 -6.16 -11.82 1.98
CA VAL A 343 -7.49 -11.47 1.45
C VAL A 343 -8.58 -11.62 2.52
N ARG A 344 -8.50 -12.63 3.39
CA ARG A 344 -9.47 -12.83 4.47
C ARG A 344 -9.40 -11.75 5.53
N ARG A 345 -8.20 -11.17 5.78
CA ARG A 345 -8.02 -10.03 6.67
C ARG A 345 -8.51 -8.73 6.04
N HIS A 346 -8.46 -8.62 4.71
CA HIS A 346 -8.90 -7.45 3.95
C HIS A 346 -10.41 -7.42 3.70
N ALA A 347 -11.00 -8.57 3.41
CA ALA A 347 -12.40 -8.73 3.03
C ALA A 347 -13.38 -8.51 4.19
N GLY A 348 -14.59 -8.14 3.84
CA GLY A 348 -15.72 -8.06 4.76
C GLY A 348 -16.16 -9.44 5.24
N ILE A 349 -16.58 -9.49 6.52
CA ILE A 349 -17.11 -10.69 7.18
C ILE A 349 -18.60 -10.55 7.36
N ILE A 350 -19.35 -11.56 6.94
CA ILE A 350 -20.78 -11.67 7.19
C ILE A 350 -20.99 -12.25 8.58
N SER A 351 -21.83 -11.59 9.36
CA SER A 351 -22.20 -12.01 10.70
C SER A 351 -23.71 -11.90 10.91
N ASP A 352 -24.24 -12.72 11.81
CA ASP A 352 -25.64 -12.67 12.20
C ASP A 352 -25.82 -11.81 13.45
N LEU A 353 -26.66 -10.79 13.34
CA LEU A 353 -27.08 -9.96 14.47
C LEU A 353 -28.49 -10.40 14.90
N TYR A 354 -28.63 -10.84 16.14
CA TYR A 354 -29.93 -11.19 16.71
C TYR A 354 -30.55 -9.95 17.38
N THR A 355 -31.70 -9.56 16.89
CA THR A 355 -32.48 -8.42 17.40
C THR A 355 -33.84 -8.89 17.91
N PRO A 356 -34.58 -8.09 18.71
CA PRO A 356 -35.95 -8.43 19.10
C PRO A 356 -36.89 -8.66 17.90
N SER A 357 -36.59 -8.06 16.74
CA SER A 357 -37.33 -8.21 15.49
C SER A 357 -36.87 -9.41 14.64
N GLY A 358 -35.93 -10.22 15.12
CA GLY A 358 -35.38 -11.40 14.44
C GLY A 358 -33.92 -11.29 14.07
N LYS A 359 -33.46 -12.29 13.31
CA LYS A 359 -32.08 -12.40 12.81
C LYS A 359 -31.88 -11.48 11.61
N LYS A 360 -30.82 -10.66 11.64
CA LYS A 360 -30.37 -9.82 10.53
C LYS A 360 -28.93 -10.14 10.18
N GLN A 361 -28.62 -10.19 8.89
CA GLN A 361 -27.23 -10.24 8.44
C GLN A 361 -26.62 -8.84 8.46
N ILE A 362 -25.40 -8.73 8.97
CA ILE A 362 -24.57 -7.52 8.93
C ILE A 362 -23.21 -7.86 8.33
N VAL A 363 -22.57 -6.85 7.76
CA VAL A 363 -21.23 -6.94 7.18
C VAL A 363 -20.31 -5.96 7.88
N LYS A 364 -19.12 -6.42 8.24
CA LYS A 364 -18.03 -5.59 8.74
C LYS A 364 -16.80 -5.81 7.87
N GLY A 365 -16.28 -4.73 7.25
CA GLY A 365 -15.12 -4.73 6.36
C GLY A 365 -15.51 -4.63 4.88
N LYS A 366 -14.52 -4.77 3.99
CA LYS A 366 -14.61 -4.46 2.56
C LYS A 366 -15.40 -5.52 1.78
N ASP A 367 -16.41 -5.11 1.05
CA ASP A 367 -17.09 -5.97 0.08
C ASP A 367 -16.28 -6.06 -1.22
N LEU A 368 -15.76 -7.26 -1.54
CA LEU A 368 -14.98 -7.53 -2.74
C LEU A 368 -15.79 -8.25 -3.82
N THR A 369 -17.08 -8.51 -3.59
CA THR A 369 -17.90 -9.30 -4.54
C THR A 369 -18.16 -8.59 -5.87
N ALA A 370 -18.04 -7.25 -5.91
CA ALA A 370 -18.26 -6.44 -7.10
C ALA A 370 -16.99 -6.23 -7.94
N VAL A 371 -15.81 -6.66 -7.48
CA VAL A 371 -14.58 -6.49 -8.27
C VAL A 371 -14.66 -7.26 -9.58
N LYS A 372 -14.13 -6.67 -10.64
CA LYS A 372 -14.10 -7.25 -11.99
C LYS A 372 -12.73 -7.85 -12.32
N TRP A 373 -11.70 -7.37 -11.64
CA TRP A 373 -10.32 -7.74 -11.88
C TRP A 373 -9.64 -8.14 -10.59
N VAL A 374 -8.92 -9.26 -10.63
CA VAL A 374 -7.95 -9.64 -9.59
C VAL A 374 -6.58 -9.65 -10.23
N ILE A 375 -5.66 -8.90 -9.65
CA ILE A 375 -4.36 -8.60 -10.23
C ILE A 375 -3.28 -9.08 -9.28
N GLY A 376 -2.29 -9.81 -9.80
CA GLY A 376 -1.12 -10.22 -9.05
C GLY A 376 0.12 -9.47 -9.50
N THR A 377 0.85 -8.90 -8.56
CA THR A 377 2.20 -8.34 -8.72
C THR A 377 3.14 -8.89 -7.66
N GLY A 378 4.44 -8.63 -7.78
CA GLY A 378 5.45 -9.23 -6.92
C GLY A 378 6.02 -10.54 -7.47
N GLY A 379 7.34 -10.74 -7.31
CA GLY A 379 8.07 -11.84 -7.95
C GLY A 379 7.60 -13.23 -7.56
N ALA A 380 7.21 -13.42 -6.30
CA ALA A 380 6.70 -14.69 -5.81
C ALA A 380 5.38 -15.12 -6.47
N LEU A 381 4.59 -14.17 -6.92
CA LEU A 381 3.30 -14.42 -7.56
C LEU A 381 3.42 -14.46 -9.09
N THR A 382 4.28 -13.63 -9.67
CA THR A 382 4.30 -13.38 -11.12
C THR A 382 5.37 -14.16 -11.87
N LEU A 383 6.48 -14.53 -11.22
CA LEU A 383 7.62 -15.20 -11.85
C LEU A 383 7.68 -16.72 -11.56
N ILE A 384 6.88 -17.19 -10.62
CA ILE A 384 6.77 -18.62 -10.29
C ILE A 384 5.52 -19.19 -10.97
N GLU A 385 5.64 -20.39 -11.54
CA GLU A 385 4.51 -21.09 -12.14
C GLU A 385 3.38 -21.31 -11.13
N GLY A 386 2.13 -21.17 -11.57
CA GLY A 386 0.96 -21.37 -10.73
C GLY A 386 0.41 -20.12 -10.03
N GLY A 387 1.02 -18.94 -10.20
CA GLY A 387 0.55 -17.71 -9.55
C GLY A 387 -0.90 -17.33 -9.91
N GLU A 388 -1.35 -17.56 -11.15
CA GLU A 388 -2.76 -17.36 -11.53
C GLU A 388 -3.69 -18.29 -10.74
N ALA A 389 -3.31 -19.54 -10.53
CA ALA A 389 -4.08 -20.49 -9.75
C ALA A 389 -4.20 -20.07 -8.28
N VAL A 390 -3.17 -19.45 -7.70
CA VAL A 390 -3.21 -18.86 -6.36
C VAL A 390 -4.31 -17.79 -6.29
N LEU A 391 -4.35 -16.88 -7.26
CA LEU A 391 -5.37 -15.82 -7.30
C LEU A 391 -6.78 -16.39 -7.54
N ARG A 392 -6.92 -17.37 -8.41
CA ARG A 392 -8.19 -18.07 -8.63
C ARG A 392 -8.71 -18.75 -7.37
N GLY A 393 -7.81 -19.31 -6.55
CA GLY A 393 -8.16 -20.00 -5.31
C GLY A 393 -8.87 -19.11 -4.28
N VAL A 394 -8.67 -17.81 -4.32
CA VAL A 394 -9.35 -16.87 -3.41
C VAL A 394 -10.60 -16.22 -4.02
N CYS A 395 -10.95 -16.52 -5.26
CA CYS A 395 -12.13 -16.01 -5.95
C CYS A 395 -13.31 -16.98 -5.78
N THR A 396 -13.93 -16.98 -4.60
CA THR A 396 -15.00 -17.93 -4.24
C THR A 396 -16.38 -17.30 -4.11
N GLY A 397 -16.49 -16.00 -4.25
CA GLY A 397 -17.73 -15.25 -4.07
C GLY A 397 -18.12 -15.06 -2.59
N ALA A 398 -19.37 -14.67 -2.38
CA ALA A 398 -19.90 -14.46 -1.04
C ALA A 398 -20.06 -15.78 -0.28
N GLY A 399 -19.53 -15.80 0.96
CA GLY A 399 -19.63 -16.91 1.90
C GLY A 399 -19.56 -16.36 3.32
N LYS A 400 -18.66 -16.87 4.17
CA LYS A 400 -18.33 -16.21 5.45
C LYS A 400 -17.64 -14.85 5.21
N TYR A 401 -16.85 -14.77 4.14
CA TYR A 401 -16.16 -13.56 3.68
C TYR A 401 -16.78 -13.11 2.36
N LEU A 402 -16.75 -11.82 2.10
CA LEU A 402 -17.16 -11.21 0.83
C LEU A 402 -15.96 -11.16 -0.14
N LEU A 403 -15.65 -12.32 -0.73
CA LEU A 403 -14.52 -12.50 -1.65
C LEU A 403 -14.94 -12.23 -3.11
N PRO A 404 -13.96 -12.01 -4.02
CA PRO A 404 -14.25 -11.87 -5.45
C PRO A 404 -15.01 -13.06 -6.04
N SER A 405 -15.85 -12.79 -7.04
CA SER A 405 -16.55 -13.83 -7.78
C SER A 405 -15.57 -14.76 -8.52
N PRO A 406 -15.89 -16.06 -8.73
CA PRO A 406 -15.11 -16.93 -9.60
C PRO A 406 -14.99 -16.45 -11.06
N GLU A 407 -15.90 -15.58 -11.50
CA GLU A 407 -15.97 -15.07 -12.89
C GLU A 407 -15.07 -13.85 -13.13
N VAL A 408 -14.32 -13.39 -12.12
CA VAL A 408 -13.39 -12.25 -12.28
C VAL A 408 -12.30 -12.56 -13.31
N ARG A 409 -11.81 -11.50 -13.94
CA ARG A 409 -10.64 -11.58 -14.80
C ARG A 409 -9.37 -11.55 -13.95
N ILE A 410 -8.39 -12.39 -14.28
CA ILE A 410 -7.09 -12.39 -13.65
C ILE A 410 -6.08 -11.68 -14.55
N LEU A 411 -5.26 -10.82 -13.96
CA LEU A 411 -4.15 -10.15 -14.63
C LEU A 411 -2.87 -10.37 -13.84
N MET A 412 -1.82 -10.85 -14.51
CA MET A 412 -0.50 -11.04 -13.91
C MET A 412 0.43 -9.91 -14.34
N ASP A 413 0.80 -9.04 -13.42
CA ASP A 413 1.72 -7.92 -13.66
C ASP A 413 3.18 -8.38 -13.59
N ARG A 414 3.63 -9.10 -14.61
CA ARG A 414 4.98 -9.68 -14.68
C ARG A 414 6.10 -8.67 -14.85
N GLU A 415 5.76 -7.48 -15.30
CA GLU A 415 6.70 -6.40 -15.58
C GLU A 415 6.64 -5.29 -14.53
N TYR A 416 5.93 -5.51 -13.42
CA TYR A 416 5.76 -4.55 -12.32
C TYR A 416 5.28 -3.17 -12.78
N ARG A 417 4.37 -3.17 -13.77
CA ARG A 417 3.84 -1.95 -14.38
C ARG A 417 3.00 -1.13 -13.42
N PHE A 418 2.33 -1.77 -12.45
CA PHE A 418 1.46 -1.04 -11.51
C PHE A 418 2.25 -0.03 -10.67
N SER A 419 3.36 -0.41 -10.06
CA SER A 419 4.17 0.54 -9.30
C SER A 419 4.79 1.63 -10.18
N ALA A 420 5.26 1.26 -11.38
CA ALA A 420 5.81 2.18 -12.36
C ALA A 420 4.77 3.20 -12.85
N LEU A 421 3.61 2.73 -13.34
CA LEU A 421 2.52 3.58 -13.82
C LEU A 421 1.92 4.46 -12.71
N GLY A 422 1.79 3.93 -11.49
CA GLY A 422 1.37 4.73 -10.35
C GLY A 422 2.33 5.87 -10.02
N THR A 423 3.63 5.64 -10.22
CA THR A 423 4.64 6.69 -10.05
C THR A 423 4.54 7.74 -11.17
N LEU A 424 4.31 7.32 -12.41
CA LEU A 424 4.06 8.21 -13.55
C LEU A 424 2.77 9.02 -13.41
N ALA A 425 1.79 8.50 -12.69
CA ALA A 425 0.50 9.17 -12.48
C ALA A 425 0.61 10.52 -11.75
N GLN A 426 1.74 10.82 -11.10
CA GLN A 426 2.01 12.14 -10.51
C GLN A 426 2.02 13.25 -11.58
N ALA A 427 2.50 12.92 -12.77
CA ALA A 427 2.65 13.87 -13.89
C ALA A 427 1.64 13.63 -15.02
N TYR A 428 1.30 12.36 -15.26
CA TYR A 428 0.64 11.92 -16.48
C TYR A 428 -0.53 10.97 -16.22
N PRO A 429 -1.53 11.33 -15.38
CA PRO A 429 -2.61 10.42 -15.01
C PRO A 429 -3.43 9.94 -16.23
N GLU A 430 -3.69 10.80 -17.22
CA GLU A 430 -4.46 10.42 -18.41
C GLU A 430 -3.67 9.48 -19.32
N ASP A 431 -2.36 9.69 -19.50
CA ASP A 431 -1.52 8.76 -20.26
C ASP A 431 -1.44 7.37 -19.58
N VAL A 432 -1.44 7.34 -18.25
CA VAL A 432 -1.49 6.08 -17.49
C VAL A 432 -2.80 5.33 -17.75
N LYS A 433 -3.95 6.00 -17.75
CA LYS A 433 -5.25 5.40 -18.09
C LYS A 433 -5.24 4.80 -19.51
N ILE A 434 -4.74 5.56 -20.49
CA ILE A 434 -4.60 5.09 -21.88
C ILE A 434 -3.69 3.85 -21.92
N THR A 435 -2.61 3.85 -21.15
CA THR A 435 -1.68 2.72 -21.09
C THR A 435 -2.36 1.46 -20.57
N PHE A 436 -3.17 1.56 -19.52
CA PHE A 436 -3.93 0.42 -19.01
C PHE A 436 -4.91 -0.14 -20.04
N LYS A 437 -5.65 0.72 -20.74
CA LYS A 437 -6.54 0.29 -21.85
C LYS A 437 -5.78 -0.47 -22.93
N ASN A 438 -4.65 0.07 -23.38
CA ASN A 438 -3.84 -0.53 -24.43
C ASN A 438 -3.26 -1.88 -23.98
N TRP A 439 -2.79 -1.97 -22.73
CA TRP A 439 -2.28 -3.21 -22.17
C TRP A 439 -3.35 -4.31 -22.15
N ILE A 440 -4.53 -4.02 -21.61
CA ILE A 440 -5.61 -5.02 -21.53
C ILE A 440 -6.10 -5.43 -22.94
N ASN A 441 -6.14 -4.51 -23.90
CA ASN A 441 -6.51 -4.83 -25.27
C ASN A 441 -5.47 -5.76 -25.92
N SER A 442 -4.17 -5.58 -25.65
CA SER A 442 -3.13 -6.47 -26.18
C SER A 442 -3.17 -7.88 -25.56
N GLU A 443 -3.47 -8.00 -24.27
CA GLU A 443 -3.65 -9.30 -23.60
C GLU A 443 -4.85 -10.07 -24.18
N ASN A 444 -5.98 -9.39 -24.44
CA ASN A 444 -7.16 -10.02 -25.02
C ASN A 444 -6.92 -10.54 -26.45
N VAL A 445 -6.07 -9.88 -27.23
CA VAL A 445 -5.69 -10.34 -28.59
C VAL A 445 -4.83 -11.59 -28.51
N ASN A 446 -3.89 -11.65 -27.56
CA ASN A 446 -3.00 -12.79 -27.37
C ASN A 446 -3.70 -14.05 -26.83
N GLN A 447 -4.87 -13.92 -26.17
CA GLN A 447 -5.67 -15.06 -25.71
C GLN A 447 -6.60 -15.66 -26.79
N LEU A 448 -6.72 -14.99 -27.94
CA LEU A 448 -7.53 -15.44 -29.09
C LEU A 448 -6.72 -16.16 -30.17
N HIS A 449 -5.43 -16.28 -29.98
CA HIS A 449 -4.48 -17.03 -30.84
C HIS A 449 -3.80 -18.13 -30.05
#